data_31a821fca42de69220b8f6ac258aff5a
#
_entry.id   31a821fca42de69220b8f6ac258aff5a
#
_cell.length_a   1.000
_cell.length_b   1.000
_cell.length_c   1.000
_cell.angle_alpha   90.00
_cell.angle_beta   90.00
_cell.angle_gamma   90.00
#
_symmetry.space_group_name_H-M   'P 1'
#
loop_
_entity.id
_entity.type
_entity.pdbx_description
1 polymer ?
#
loop_
_entity_poly.entity_id
_entity_poly.type
_entity_poly.pdbx_seq_one_letter_code
_entity_poly.pdbx_strand_id
1 'polypeptide(L)'
;MGRLQGKIAVVTGAGSGIGQEAARAFAREGAIVGLLDRNASTVEQTVQEIGGQSFPLVTDVTDEASIAAAFDEVRRRHGRLDVLYTCAAVQLIGEDAPVHELDIDVWQRTHDVNLRGVYLTCKHGVRLMMESGQGGSIINAGSPTGLTMSGAGWHAYSSSKAGVMGLTRVMAADYAPHGIRVNGIVPGSIETTLTKPLMDDPEVRAKLVALHPIGRVGTPQDMAGIAVFLASDESAFATGSHFHVDGGISVR
;
A
#
# COMPACT_ATOMS: atom_id res chain seq x y z
N MET A 1 -11.07 -23.88 0.47
CA MET A 1 -10.91 -22.82 -0.57
C MET A 1 -10.22 -21.64 0.08
N GLY A 2 -9.30 -20.97 -0.65
CA GLY A 2 -8.66 -19.74 -0.18
C GLY A 2 -9.66 -18.58 -0.07
N ARG A 3 -9.43 -17.66 0.86
CA ARG A 3 -10.31 -16.50 1.13
C ARG A 3 -10.45 -15.53 -0.05
N LEU A 4 -9.52 -15.58 -1.02
CA LEU A 4 -9.50 -14.73 -2.22
C LEU A 4 -9.65 -15.56 -3.52
N GLN A 5 -10.22 -16.75 -3.43
CA GLN A 5 -10.33 -17.67 -4.56
C GLN A 5 -10.96 -17.01 -5.78
N GLY A 6 -10.22 -16.94 -6.89
CA GLY A 6 -10.65 -16.38 -8.17
C GLY A 6 -10.80 -14.86 -8.21
N LYS A 7 -10.45 -14.11 -7.13
CA LYS A 7 -10.41 -12.65 -7.13
C LYS A 7 -9.23 -12.15 -7.96
N ILE A 8 -9.45 -11.07 -8.70
CA ILE A 8 -8.42 -10.34 -9.45
C ILE A 8 -7.90 -9.21 -8.56
N ALA A 9 -6.63 -9.25 -8.19
CA ALA A 9 -6.00 -8.27 -7.33
C ALA A 9 -4.89 -7.52 -8.05
N VAL A 10 -4.73 -6.23 -7.76
CA VAL A 10 -3.55 -5.44 -8.15
C VAL A 10 -2.89 -4.91 -6.87
N VAL A 11 -1.59 -5.09 -6.76
CA VAL A 11 -0.77 -4.59 -5.66
C VAL A 11 0.33 -3.70 -6.21
N THR A 12 0.39 -2.43 -5.75
CA THR A 12 1.49 -1.51 -6.11
C THR A 12 2.63 -1.62 -5.11
N GLY A 13 3.87 -1.36 -5.55
CA GLY A 13 5.05 -1.60 -4.72
C GLY A 13 5.29 -3.10 -4.48
N ALA A 14 4.83 -3.94 -5.41
CA ALA A 14 4.84 -5.40 -5.25
C ALA A 14 6.21 -6.04 -5.49
N GLY A 15 7.22 -5.26 -5.87
CA GLY A 15 8.60 -5.75 -6.06
C GLY A 15 9.38 -5.96 -4.75
N SER A 16 8.91 -5.42 -3.61
CA SER A 16 9.61 -5.54 -2.32
C SER A 16 8.71 -5.33 -1.11
N GLY A 17 9.20 -5.67 0.08
CA GLY A 17 8.63 -5.31 1.38
C GLY A 17 7.17 -5.73 1.57
N ILE A 18 6.36 -4.80 2.09
CA ILE A 18 4.95 -5.05 2.44
C ILE A 18 4.12 -5.42 1.20
N GLY A 19 4.30 -4.70 0.08
CA GLY A 19 3.56 -4.96 -1.15
C GLY A 19 3.87 -6.35 -1.73
N GLN A 20 5.13 -6.75 -1.72
CA GLN A 20 5.57 -8.06 -2.17
C GLN A 20 4.95 -9.19 -1.32
N GLU A 21 5.01 -9.06 0.01
CA GLU A 21 4.43 -10.08 0.90
C GLU A 21 2.91 -10.13 0.81
N ALA A 22 2.24 -8.98 0.63
CA ALA A 22 0.81 -8.94 0.37
C ALA A 22 0.44 -9.67 -0.93
N ALA A 23 1.20 -9.46 -2.01
CA ALA A 23 1.00 -10.17 -3.28
C ALA A 23 1.16 -11.68 -3.11
N ARG A 24 2.19 -12.13 -2.38
CA ARG A 24 2.38 -13.54 -2.02
C ARG A 24 1.20 -14.09 -1.20
N ALA A 25 0.74 -13.34 -0.21
CA ALA A 25 -0.39 -13.75 0.63
C ALA A 25 -1.70 -13.84 -0.16
N PHE A 26 -1.97 -12.89 -1.04
CA PHE A 26 -3.16 -12.91 -1.90
C PHE A 26 -3.15 -14.13 -2.84
N ALA A 27 -2.00 -14.43 -3.44
CA ALA A 27 -1.87 -15.61 -4.30
C ALA A 27 -2.03 -16.93 -3.52
N ARG A 28 -1.47 -17.05 -2.30
CA ARG A 28 -1.69 -18.21 -1.42
C ARG A 28 -3.17 -18.42 -1.07
N GLU A 29 -3.95 -17.33 -1.03
CA GLU A 29 -5.40 -17.37 -0.78
C GLU A 29 -6.23 -17.53 -2.08
N GLY A 30 -5.58 -17.78 -3.21
CA GLY A 30 -6.23 -18.13 -4.47
C GLY A 30 -6.57 -16.95 -5.39
N ALA A 31 -6.05 -15.74 -5.11
CA ALA A 31 -6.19 -14.61 -6.02
C ALA A 31 -5.24 -14.72 -7.23
N ILE A 32 -5.65 -14.15 -8.36
CA ILE A 32 -4.78 -13.82 -9.48
C ILE A 32 -4.26 -12.41 -9.24
N VAL A 33 -2.94 -12.24 -9.14
CA VAL A 33 -2.34 -10.98 -8.72
C VAL A 33 -1.58 -10.31 -9.87
N GLY A 34 -1.96 -9.08 -10.22
CA GLY A 34 -1.15 -8.16 -10.99
C GLY A 34 -0.17 -7.43 -10.07
N LEU A 35 1.12 -7.68 -10.25
CA LEU A 35 2.19 -7.09 -9.44
C LEU A 35 2.70 -5.84 -10.12
N LEU A 36 2.42 -4.67 -9.52
CA LEU A 36 2.77 -3.38 -10.06
C LEU A 36 3.97 -2.79 -9.32
N ASP A 37 5.07 -2.57 -10.03
CA ASP A 37 6.26 -1.87 -9.54
C ASP A 37 7.03 -1.27 -10.71
N ARG A 38 7.85 -0.24 -10.44
CA ARG A 38 8.75 0.34 -11.44
C ARG A 38 9.98 -0.54 -11.75
N ASN A 39 10.33 -1.43 -10.83
CA ASN A 39 11.48 -2.32 -10.98
C ASN A 39 11.04 -3.65 -11.61
N ALA A 40 11.27 -3.78 -12.93
CA ALA A 40 10.91 -4.96 -13.70
C ALA A 40 11.51 -6.25 -13.12
N SER A 41 12.80 -6.24 -12.75
CA SER A 41 13.49 -7.46 -12.29
C SER A 41 12.90 -8.02 -10.99
N THR A 42 12.57 -7.15 -10.02
CA THR A 42 12.00 -7.60 -8.75
C THR A 42 10.55 -8.06 -8.89
N VAL A 43 9.78 -7.43 -9.78
CA VAL A 43 8.41 -7.86 -10.11
C VAL A 43 8.41 -9.22 -10.80
N GLU A 44 9.25 -9.40 -11.82
CA GLU A 44 9.36 -10.67 -12.56
C GLU A 44 9.80 -11.81 -11.65
N GLN A 45 10.81 -11.56 -10.80
CA GLN A 45 11.23 -12.54 -9.80
C GLN A 45 10.07 -12.92 -8.86
N THR A 46 9.32 -11.93 -8.33
CA THR A 46 8.20 -12.19 -7.43
C THR A 46 7.09 -12.97 -8.13
N VAL A 47 6.79 -12.66 -9.40
CA VAL A 47 5.82 -13.43 -10.21
C VAL A 47 6.27 -14.88 -10.37
N GLN A 48 7.54 -15.13 -10.63
CA GLN A 48 8.08 -16.49 -10.73
C GLN A 48 7.96 -17.26 -9.41
N GLU A 49 8.25 -16.60 -8.27
CA GLU A 49 8.14 -17.21 -6.94
C GLU A 49 6.68 -17.54 -6.58
N ILE A 50 5.73 -16.66 -6.90
CA ILE A 50 4.30 -16.87 -6.64
C ILE A 50 3.75 -17.96 -7.56
N GLY A 51 4.16 -17.97 -8.83
CA GLY A 51 3.65 -18.88 -9.84
C GLY A 51 2.18 -18.62 -10.22
N GLY A 52 1.51 -19.66 -10.71
CA GLY A 52 0.09 -19.58 -11.07
C GLY A 52 -0.18 -18.64 -12.24
N GLN A 53 -1.26 -17.85 -12.13
CA GLN A 53 -1.69 -16.89 -13.15
C GLN A 53 -1.32 -15.43 -12.81
N SER A 54 -0.48 -15.20 -11.78
CA SER A 54 -0.01 -13.86 -11.44
C SER A 54 0.88 -13.30 -12.55
N PHE A 55 0.89 -11.97 -12.71
CA PHE A 55 1.54 -11.33 -13.86
C PHE A 55 2.18 -9.99 -13.47
N PRO A 56 3.29 -9.60 -14.17
CA PRO A 56 3.97 -8.35 -13.91
C PRO A 56 3.23 -7.17 -14.58
N LEU A 57 3.26 -6.02 -13.91
CA LEU A 57 2.81 -4.71 -14.41
C LEU A 57 3.93 -3.70 -14.13
N VAL A 58 4.91 -3.60 -15.04
CA VAL A 58 6.03 -2.66 -14.88
C VAL A 58 5.52 -1.24 -15.07
N THR A 59 5.45 -0.48 -13.97
CA THR A 59 4.71 0.81 -13.95
C THR A 59 5.33 1.77 -12.94
N ASP A 60 5.54 3.02 -13.35
CA ASP A 60 5.81 4.12 -12.44
C ASP A 60 4.49 4.78 -12.00
N VAL A 61 4.22 4.78 -10.69
CA VAL A 61 2.98 5.38 -10.13
C VAL A 61 2.94 6.90 -10.25
N THR A 62 4.03 7.55 -10.62
CA THR A 62 4.09 9.00 -10.88
C THR A 62 3.68 9.36 -12.31
N ASP A 63 3.62 8.37 -13.21
CA ASP A 63 3.20 8.52 -14.61
C ASP A 63 1.78 7.97 -14.82
N GLU A 64 0.82 8.86 -15.07
CA GLU A 64 -0.57 8.46 -15.29
C GLU A 64 -0.75 7.59 -16.54
N ALA A 65 0.02 7.81 -17.61
CA ALA A 65 -0.07 7.01 -18.83
C ALA A 65 0.39 5.56 -18.56
N SER A 66 1.46 5.40 -17.78
CA SER A 66 1.95 4.09 -17.35
C SER A 66 0.92 3.34 -16.49
N ILE A 67 0.26 4.04 -15.55
CA ILE A 67 -0.83 3.47 -14.74
C ILE A 67 -2.01 3.07 -15.62
N ALA A 68 -2.45 3.94 -16.53
CA ALA A 68 -3.56 3.66 -17.43
C ALA A 68 -3.30 2.37 -18.25
N ALA A 69 -2.12 2.25 -18.83
CA ALA A 69 -1.71 1.06 -19.58
C ALA A 69 -1.73 -0.22 -18.71
N ALA A 70 -1.30 -0.13 -17.45
CA ALA A 70 -1.36 -1.26 -16.52
C ALA A 70 -2.80 -1.71 -16.24
N PHE A 71 -3.74 -0.78 -15.99
CA PHE A 71 -5.14 -1.13 -15.76
C PHE A 71 -5.86 -1.56 -17.05
N ASP A 72 -5.47 -1.06 -18.22
CA ASP A 72 -5.94 -1.58 -19.52
C ASP A 72 -5.51 -3.03 -19.72
N GLU A 73 -4.31 -3.40 -19.30
CA GLU A 73 -3.85 -4.80 -19.34
C GLU A 73 -4.67 -5.69 -18.40
N VAL A 74 -5.00 -5.22 -17.18
CA VAL A 74 -5.90 -5.94 -16.26
C VAL A 74 -7.27 -6.13 -16.89
N ARG A 75 -7.84 -5.06 -17.47
CA ARG A 75 -9.12 -5.11 -18.19
C ARG A 75 -9.11 -6.12 -19.33
N ARG A 76 -8.06 -6.09 -20.14
CA ARG A 76 -7.91 -6.99 -21.29
C ARG A 76 -7.82 -8.46 -20.86
N ARG A 77 -7.13 -8.75 -19.75
CA ARG A 77 -6.95 -10.13 -19.26
C ARG A 77 -8.18 -10.66 -18.55
N HIS A 78 -8.83 -9.85 -17.74
CA HIS A 78 -9.79 -10.33 -16.75
C HIS A 78 -11.16 -9.62 -16.78
N GLY A 79 -11.28 -8.46 -17.44
CA GLY A 79 -12.51 -7.68 -17.53
C GLY A 79 -12.98 -7.04 -16.22
N ARG A 80 -12.26 -7.25 -15.11
CA ARG A 80 -12.63 -6.75 -13.78
C ARG A 80 -11.42 -6.57 -12.86
N LEU A 81 -11.66 -5.88 -11.74
CA LEU A 81 -10.75 -5.77 -10.62
C LEU A 81 -11.55 -5.95 -9.32
N ASP A 82 -11.14 -6.88 -8.47
CA ASP A 82 -11.82 -7.15 -7.20
C ASP A 82 -11.09 -6.51 -6.01
N VAL A 83 -9.74 -6.43 -6.08
CA VAL A 83 -8.90 -5.91 -4.99
C VAL A 83 -7.83 -4.98 -5.54
N LEU A 84 -7.68 -3.82 -4.90
CA LEU A 84 -6.57 -2.91 -5.14
C LEU A 84 -5.83 -2.62 -3.83
N TYR A 85 -4.52 -2.89 -3.77
CA TYR A 85 -3.69 -2.49 -2.64
C TYR A 85 -2.63 -1.48 -3.08
N THR A 86 -2.77 -0.22 -2.66
CA THR A 86 -1.81 0.85 -2.95
C THR A 86 -0.73 0.88 -1.89
N CYS A 87 0.38 0.18 -2.13
CA CYS A 87 1.50 0.04 -1.19
C CYS A 87 2.79 0.72 -1.67
N ALA A 88 2.87 1.15 -2.94
CA ALA A 88 4.01 1.90 -3.46
C ALA A 88 4.24 3.19 -2.67
N ALA A 89 5.44 3.39 -2.16
CA ALA A 89 5.82 4.59 -1.41
C ALA A 89 7.33 4.81 -1.43
N VAL A 90 7.72 6.05 -1.12
CA VAL A 90 9.09 6.44 -0.79
C VAL A 90 9.12 7.11 0.57
N GLN A 91 10.21 6.93 1.30
CA GLN A 91 10.58 7.71 2.46
C GLN A 91 12.04 8.13 2.25
N LEU A 92 12.27 9.41 1.98
CA LEU A 92 13.58 9.94 1.63
C LEU A 92 14.37 10.21 2.91
N ILE A 93 14.83 9.13 3.54
CA ILE A 93 15.57 9.15 4.81
C ILE A 93 16.88 9.91 4.61
N GLY A 94 17.12 10.93 5.46
CA GLY A 94 18.28 11.80 5.37
C GLY A 94 18.11 13.00 4.44
N GLU A 95 16.99 13.06 3.66
CA GLU A 95 16.63 14.20 2.82
C GLU A 95 15.39 14.93 3.36
N ASP A 96 14.41 14.20 3.91
CA ASP A 96 13.20 14.80 4.55
C ASP A 96 13.60 15.51 5.85
N ALA A 97 13.03 16.69 6.09
CA ALA A 97 13.47 17.61 7.12
C ALA A 97 12.29 18.43 7.71
N PRO A 98 12.51 19.17 8.81
CA PRO A 98 11.56 20.18 9.28
C PRO A 98 11.22 21.21 8.19
N VAL A 99 9.98 21.76 8.23
CA VAL A 99 9.39 22.55 7.14
C VAL A 99 10.24 23.76 6.69
N HIS A 100 11.01 24.36 7.56
CA HIS A 100 11.85 25.52 7.24
C HIS A 100 13.20 25.15 6.59
N GLU A 101 13.55 23.87 6.60
CA GLU A 101 14.78 23.32 6.00
C GLU A 101 14.48 22.35 4.86
N LEU A 102 13.22 21.94 4.70
CA LEU A 102 12.80 20.94 3.73
C LEU A 102 12.93 21.48 2.30
N ASP A 103 13.74 20.80 1.49
CA ASP A 103 13.87 21.08 0.08
C ASP A 103 12.57 20.82 -0.66
N ILE A 104 12.20 21.73 -1.58
CA ILE A 104 10.96 21.63 -2.34
C ILE A 104 10.94 20.41 -3.27
N ASP A 105 12.07 19.97 -3.78
CA ASP A 105 12.15 18.79 -4.65
C ASP A 105 11.95 17.50 -3.84
N VAL A 106 12.40 17.46 -2.58
CA VAL A 106 12.14 16.35 -1.66
C VAL A 106 10.65 16.26 -1.34
N TRP A 107 10.03 17.41 -1.02
CA TRP A 107 8.59 17.51 -0.84
C TRP A 107 7.84 16.99 -2.06
N GLN A 108 8.17 17.52 -3.25
CA GLN A 108 7.47 17.18 -4.49
C GLN A 108 7.61 15.70 -4.83
N ARG A 109 8.83 15.15 -4.83
CA ARG A 109 9.07 13.71 -5.10
C ARG A 109 8.31 12.81 -4.15
N THR A 110 8.26 13.18 -2.86
CA THR A 110 7.53 12.40 -1.84
C THR A 110 6.03 12.41 -2.12
N HIS A 111 5.44 13.57 -2.41
CA HIS A 111 4.02 13.70 -2.70
C HIS A 111 3.63 13.09 -4.05
N ASP A 112 4.48 13.19 -5.06
CA ASP A 112 4.22 12.58 -6.37
C ASP A 112 4.08 11.05 -6.27
N VAL A 113 4.92 10.40 -5.47
CA VAL A 113 4.82 8.96 -5.26
C VAL A 113 3.71 8.62 -4.26
N ASN A 114 3.77 9.18 -3.05
CA ASN A 114 2.99 8.70 -1.92
C ASN A 114 1.52 9.14 -1.93
N LEU A 115 1.20 10.28 -2.52
CA LEU A 115 -0.15 10.84 -2.54
C LEU A 115 -0.73 10.89 -3.95
N ARG A 116 -0.06 11.56 -4.89
CA ARG A 116 -0.52 11.65 -6.28
C ARG A 116 -0.55 10.27 -6.94
N GLY A 117 0.48 9.44 -6.72
CA GLY A 117 0.53 8.06 -7.23
C GLY A 117 -0.59 7.18 -6.68
N VAL A 118 -0.92 7.31 -5.39
CA VAL A 118 -2.09 6.62 -4.79
C VAL A 118 -3.39 7.11 -5.43
N TYR A 119 -3.57 8.44 -5.57
CA TYR A 119 -4.75 9.01 -6.23
C TYR A 119 -4.91 8.48 -7.66
N LEU A 120 -3.86 8.53 -8.48
CA LEU A 120 -3.90 8.06 -9.87
C LEU A 120 -4.21 6.56 -9.96
N THR A 121 -3.59 5.76 -9.11
CA THR A 121 -3.84 4.31 -9.04
C THR A 121 -5.29 4.03 -8.64
N CYS A 122 -5.81 4.71 -7.62
CA CYS A 122 -7.21 4.59 -7.21
C CYS A 122 -8.17 5.05 -8.32
N LYS A 123 -7.87 6.14 -9.04
CA LYS A 123 -8.67 6.65 -10.16
C LYS A 123 -8.90 5.57 -11.22
N HIS A 124 -7.85 4.89 -11.66
CA HIS A 124 -7.96 3.85 -12.68
C HIS A 124 -8.55 2.54 -12.12
N GLY A 125 -8.21 2.18 -10.87
CA GLY A 125 -8.78 1.01 -10.20
C GLY A 125 -10.29 1.13 -9.98
N VAL A 126 -10.75 2.27 -9.45
CA VAL A 126 -12.19 2.54 -9.27
C VAL A 126 -12.96 2.50 -10.58
N ARG A 127 -12.40 3.10 -11.66
CA ARG A 127 -13.04 3.03 -12.98
C ARG A 127 -13.29 1.60 -13.42
N LEU A 128 -12.28 0.73 -13.30
CA LEU A 128 -12.42 -0.68 -13.69
C LEU A 128 -13.39 -1.44 -12.77
N MET A 129 -13.39 -1.17 -11.45
CA MET A 129 -14.37 -1.76 -10.53
C MET A 129 -15.81 -1.31 -10.85
N MET A 130 -16.01 -0.04 -11.18
CA MET A 130 -17.34 0.48 -11.57
C MET A 130 -17.80 -0.07 -12.91
N GLU A 131 -16.93 -0.17 -13.90
CA GLU A 131 -17.23 -0.77 -15.21
C GLU A 131 -17.71 -2.21 -15.09
N SER A 132 -17.11 -3.00 -14.19
CA SER A 132 -17.54 -4.38 -13.95
C SER A 132 -18.84 -4.50 -13.15
N GLY A 133 -19.20 -3.49 -12.38
CA GLY A 133 -20.40 -3.47 -11.53
C GLY A 133 -20.41 -4.49 -10.39
N GLN A 134 -19.28 -5.15 -10.11
CA GLN A 134 -19.19 -6.21 -9.08
C GLN A 134 -18.73 -5.70 -7.71
N GLY A 135 -18.50 -4.38 -7.60
CA GLY A 135 -17.92 -3.81 -6.38
C GLY A 135 -16.42 -4.11 -6.27
N GLY A 136 -15.88 -4.05 -5.05
CA GLY A 136 -14.46 -4.34 -4.81
C GLY A 136 -13.95 -3.90 -3.45
N SER A 137 -12.65 -4.10 -3.21
CA SER A 137 -11.96 -3.63 -2.00
C SER A 137 -10.69 -2.88 -2.36
N ILE A 138 -10.58 -1.65 -1.88
CA ILE A 138 -9.39 -0.82 -2.00
C ILE A 138 -8.73 -0.72 -0.61
N ILE A 139 -7.43 -0.97 -0.57
CA ILE A 139 -6.61 -0.91 0.64
C ILE A 139 -5.51 0.11 0.39
N ASN A 140 -5.41 1.14 1.22
CA ASN A 140 -4.37 2.16 1.09
C ASN A 140 -3.34 2.03 2.22
N ALA A 141 -2.05 2.05 1.88
CA ALA A 141 -0.99 2.02 2.87
C ALA A 141 -0.80 3.40 3.52
N GLY A 142 -1.20 3.51 4.78
CA GLY A 142 -0.99 4.68 5.62
C GLY A 142 0.31 4.67 6.40
N SER A 143 0.33 5.46 7.48
CA SER A 143 1.42 5.49 8.46
C SER A 143 0.93 6.13 9.76
N PRO A 144 1.43 5.71 10.94
CA PRO A 144 1.14 6.38 12.21
C PRO A 144 1.57 7.86 12.19
N THR A 145 2.65 8.20 11.49
CA THR A 145 3.14 9.58 11.37
C THR A 145 2.17 10.50 10.61
N GLY A 146 1.31 9.95 9.77
CA GLY A 146 0.23 10.70 9.10
C GLY A 146 -1.05 10.86 9.94
N LEU A 147 -1.17 10.22 11.11
CA LEU A 147 -2.38 10.22 11.93
C LEU A 147 -2.16 10.63 13.38
N THR A 148 -1.27 9.94 14.08
CA THR A 148 -1.17 10.00 15.55
C THR A 148 0.21 10.37 16.06
N MET A 149 1.27 10.05 15.33
CA MET A 149 2.63 10.36 15.72
C MET A 149 3.07 11.74 15.22
N SER A 150 3.85 12.43 16.04
CA SER A 150 4.44 13.73 15.70
C SER A 150 5.92 13.79 16.10
N GLY A 151 6.65 14.78 15.57
CA GLY A 151 8.02 15.07 15.98
C GLY A 151 9.10 14.16 15.40
N ALA A 152 8.81 13.38 14.36
CA ALA A 152 9.79 12.51 13.70
C ALA A 152 10.69 13.25 12.68
N GLY A 153 10.43 14.54 12.39
CA GLY A 153 11.19 15.33 11.40
C GLY A 153 10.85 15.01 9.94
N TRP A 154 9.94 14.08 9.67
CA TRP A 154 9.56 13.65 8.32
C TRP A 154 8.33 14.41 7.82
N HIS A 155 8.51 15.69 7.47
CA HIS A 155 7.38 16.57 7.15
C HIS A 155 6.74 16.24 5.80
N ALA A 156 7.53 15.92 4.77
CA ALA A 156 7.01 15.50 3.47
C ALA A 156 6.32 14.14 3.56
N TYR A 157 6.95 13.15 4.19
CA TYR A 157 6.38 11.82 4.32
C TYR A 157 5.08 11.82 5.13
N SER A 158 5.09 12.43 6.31
CA SER A 158 3.93 12.46 7.22
C SER A 158 2.73 13.14 6.58
N SER A 159 2.93 14.31 5.94
CA SER A 159 1.86 15.03 5.25
C SER A 159 1.31 14.24 4.06
N SER A 160 2.16 13.56 3.29
CA SER A 160 1.71 12.70 2.19
C SER A 160 0.83 11.54 2.69
N LYS A 161 1.20 10.91 3.80
CA LYS A 161 0.43 9.80 4.41
C LYS A 161 -0.86 10.29 5.07
N ALA A 162 -0.89 11.48 5.67
CA ALA A 162 -2.12 12.12 6.14
C ALA A 162 -3.10 12.36 4.98
N GLY A 163 -2.61 12.83 3.82
CA GLY A 163 -3.41 12.99 2.60
C GLY A 163 -4.03 11.67 2.13
N VAL A 164 -3.27 10.58 2.13
CA VAL A 164 -3.78 9.23 1.77
C VAL A 164 -4.90 8.80 2.71
N MET A 165 -4.78 9.05 4.02
CA MET A 165 -5.82 8.70 4.98
C MET A 165 -7.09 9.55 4.81
N GLY A 166 -6.92 10.84 4.46
CA GLY A 166 -8.04 11.71 4.07
C GLY A 166 -8.77 11.19 2.82
N LEU A 167 -8.00 10.88 1.76
CA LEU A 167 -8.52 10.32 0.51
C LEU A 167 -9.27 9.00 0.76
N THR A 168 -8.75 8.12 1.61
CA THR A 168 -9.38 6.84 1.99
C THR A 168 -10.79 7.06 2.52
N ARG A 169 -11.00 8.03 3.44
CA ARG A 169 -12.31 8.30 4.03
C ARG A 169 -13.31 8.84 3.02
N VAL A 170 -12.90 9.80 2.18
CA VAL A 170 -13.78 10.39 1.16
C VAL A 170 -14.18 9.32 0.15
N MET A 171 -13.24 8.56 -0.37
CA MET A 171 -13.53 7.47 -1.31
C MET A 171 -14.45 6.41 -0.70
N ALA A 172 -14.29 6.08 0.58
CA ALA A 172 -15.15 5.10 1.25
C ALA A 172 -16.63 5.54 1.26
N ALA A 173 -16.89 6.82 1.50
CA ALA A 173 -18.25 7.37 1.48
C ALA A 173 -18.84 7.41 0.05
N ASP A 174 -18.05 7.89 -0.90
CA ASP A 174 -18.52 8.13 -2.27
C ASP A 174 -18.76 6.84 -3.06
N TYR A 175 -17.94 5.79 -2.82
CA TYR A 175 -18.00 4.54 -3.59
C TYR A 175 -18.73 3.40 -2.89
N ALA A 176 -19.15 3.55 -1.63
CA ALA A 176 -19.97 2.55 -0.94
C ALA A 176 -21.27 2.19 -1.69
N PRO A 177 -22.02 3.15 -2.31
CA PRO A 177 -23.21 2.83 -3.11
C PRO A 177 -22.92 1.93 -4.32
N HIS A 178 -21.66 1.86 -4.76
CA HIS A 178 -21.20 0.98 -5.84
C HIS A 178 -20.65 -0.36 -5.36
N GLY A 179 -20.80 -0.68 -4.06
CA GLY A 179 -20.26 -1.90 -3.47
C GLY A 179 -18.72 -1.90 -3.32
N ILE A 180 -18.06 -0.74 -3.46
CA ILE A 180 -16.62 -0.62 -3.31
C ILE A 180 -16.31 -0.15 -1.88
N ARG A 181 -15.56 -0.96 -1.15
CA ARG A 181 -15.04 -0.63 0.20
C ARG A 181 -13.66 -0.03 0.08
N VAL A 182 -13.35 0.97 0.88
CA VAL A 182 -12.02 1.60 0.89
C VAL A 182 -11.54 1.72 2.34
N ASN A 183 -10.41 1.10 2.67
CA ASN A 183 -9.84 1.10 4.01
C ASN A 183 -8.33 1.40 3.97
N GLY A 184 -7.77 1.77 5.11
CA GLY A 184 -6.34 1.98 5.28
C GLY A 184 -5.71 0.93 6.19
N ILE A 185 -4.50 0.47 5.86
CA ILE A 185 -3.61 -0.22 6.81
C ILE A 185 -2.58 0.80 7.27
N VAL A 186 -2.35 0.86 8.58
CA VAL A 186 -1.40 1.76 9.23
C VAL A 186 -0.29 0.91 9.89
N PRO A 187 0.79 0.60 9.14
CA PRO A 187 1.91 -0.18 9.65
C PRO A 187 2.74 0.62 10.64
N GLY A 188 3.24 -0.02 11.71
CA GLY A 188 4.31 0.51 12.53
C GLY A 188 5.65 0.55 11.78
N SER A 189 6.76 0.53 12.53
CA SER A 189 8.09 0.38 11.91
C SER A 189 8.26 -1.05 11.42
N ILE A 190 8.25 -1.23 10.10
CA ILE A 190 8.38 -2.55 9.45
C ILE A 190 9.75 -2.66 8.79
N GLU A 191 10.44 -3.77 9.03
CA GLU A 191 11.74 -4.06 8.43
C GLU A 191 11.59 -4.41 6.94
N THR A 192 11.94 -3.46 6.07
CA THR A 192 11.81 -3.54 4.61
C THR A 192 13.02 -2.89 3.94
N THR A 193 13.11 -3.02 2.61
CA THR A 193 14.11 -2.29 1.82
C THR A 193 14.02 -0.77 2.03
N LEU A 194 12.80 -0.24 2.20
CA LEU A 194 12.56 1.19 2.42
C LEU A 194 13.15 1.69 3.75
N THR A 195 13.01 0.90 4.81
CA THR A 195 13.44 1.25 6.16
C THR A 195 14.83 0.73 6.52
N LYS A 196 15.47 0.01 5.59
CA LYS A 196 16.80 -0.57 5.79
C LYS A 196 17.83 0.42 6.36
N PRO A 197 17.94 1.68 5.88
CA PRO A 197 18.90 2.63 6.44
C PRO A 197 18.70 2.92 7.93
N LEU A 198 17.46 2.85 8.44
CA LEU A 198 17.15 3.00 9.86
C LEU A 198 17.41 1.70 10.65
N MET A 199 17.22 0.55 10.01
CA MET A 199 17.36 -0.77 10.64
C MET A 199 18.81 -1.23 10.75
N ASP A 200 19.67 -0.78 9.83
CA ASP A 200 21.11 -1.10 9.84
C ASP A 200 21.90 -0.35 10.92
N ASP A 201 21.35 0.75 11.45
CA ASP A 201 21.91 1.46 12.61
C ASP A 201 21.38 0.85 13.92
N PRO A 202 22.24 0.21 14.75
CA PRO A 202 21.80 -0.47 15.97
C PRO A 202 21.15 0.48 17.01
N GLU A 203 21.60 1.73 17.10
CA GLU A 203 21.04 2.70 18.05
C GLU A 203 19.66 3.17 17.58
N VAL A 204 19.51 3.47 16.29
CA VAL A 204 18.23 3.84 15.70
C VAL A 204 17.25 2.67 15.80
N ARG A 205 17.70 1.45 15.47
CA ARG A 205 16.90 0.22 15.62
C ARG A 205 16.41 0.02 17.05
N ALA A 206 17.30 0.19 18.06
CA ALA A 206 16.92 0.05 19.46
C ALA A 206 15.87 1.09 19.88
N LYS A 207 15.98 2.34 19.42
CA LYS A 207 14.98 3.39 19.64
C LYS A 207 13.64 3.02 19.01
N LEU A 208 13.65 2.52 17.76
CA LEU A 208 12.42 2.06 17.09
C LEU A 208 11.77 0.90 17.83
N VAL A 209 12.53 -0.10 18.27
CA VAL A 209 12.02 -1.20 19.12
C VAL A 209 11.37 -0.67 20.39
N ALA A 210 12.03 0.28 21.08
CA ALA A 210 11.53 0.87 22.31
C ALA A 210 10.22 1.67 22.12
N LEU A 211 9.92 2.16 20.91
CA LEU A 211 8.66 2.83 20.60
C LEU A 211 7.48 1.85 20.49
N HIS A 212 7.72 0.55 20.24
CA HIS A 212 6.67 -0.44 20.07
C HIS A 212 6.41 -1.19 21.38
N PRO A 213 5.24 -1.03 22.02
CA PRO A 213 4.88 -1.79 23.24
C PRO A 213 5.04 -3.32 23.10
N ILE A 214 4.85 -3.87 21.89
CA ILE A 214 5.05 -5.31 21.61
C ILE A 214 6.52 -5.76 21.73
N GLY A 215 7.48 -4.82 21.88
CA GLY A 215 8.91 -5.11 22.12
C GLY A 215 9.72 -5.48 20.88
N ARG A 216 9.20 -5.27 19.67
CA ARG A 216 9.94 -5.48 18.42
C ARG A 216 9.45 -4.56 17.30
N VAL A 217 10.25 -4.38 16.27
CA VAL A 217 9.77 -3.89 14.97
C VAL A 217 8.99 -4.98 14.25
N GLY A 218 8.11 -4.59 13.33
CA GLY A 218 7.35 -5.53 12.53
C GLY A 218 8.14 -6.05 11.32
N THR A 219 7.57 -7.06 10.68
CA THR A 219 8.02 -7.63 9.41
C THR A 219 6.91 -7.49 8.35
N PRO A 220 7.21 -7.62 7.05
CA PRO A 220 6.16 -7.66 6.02
C PRO A 220 5.08 -8.71 6.27
N GLN A 221 5.43 -9.86 6.86
CA GLN A 221 4.51 -10.94 7.21
C GLN A 221 3.46 -10.52 8.24
N ASP A 222 3.81 -9.60 9.15
CA ASP A 222 2.85 -9.08 10.14
C ASP A 222 1.69 -8.31 9.46
N MET A 223 1.90 -7.80 8.23
CA MET A 223 0.89 -7.07 7.46
C MET A 223 0.00 -7.99 6.61
N ALA A 224 0.43 -9.22 6.32
CA ALA A 224 -0.24 -10.10 5.38
C ALA A 224 -1.66 -10.47 5.83
N GLY A 225 -1.86 -10.78 7.11
CA GLY A 225 -3.15 -11.22 7.64
C GLY A 225 -4.25 -10.17 7.49
N ILE A 226 -3.97 -8.92 7.86
CA ILE A 226 -4.93 -7.81 7.73
C ILE A 226 -5.18 -7.44 6.26
N ALA A 227 -4.16 -7.51 5.40
CA ALA A 227 -4.33 -7.26 3.98
C ALA A 227 -5.28 -8.29 3.34
N VAL A 228 -5.12 -9.58 3.64
CA VAL A 228 -6.04 -10.63 3.18
C VAL A 228 -7.45 -10.45 3.75
N PHE A 229 -7.59 -10.14 5.05
CA PHE A 229 -8.90 -9.84 5.67
C PHE A 229 -9.62 -8.71 4.92
N LEU A 230 -8.95 -7.59 4.68
CA LEU A 230 -9.54 -6.45 4.00
C LEU A 230 -9.84 -6.72 2.52
N ALA A 231 -9.06 -7.56 1.86
CA ALA A 231 -9.28 -8.00 0.49
C ALA A 231 -10.46 -8.98 0.37
N SER A 232 -10.78 -9.71 1.43
CA SER A 232 -11.81 -10.76 1.44
C SER A 232 -13.20 -10.24 1.77
N ASP A 233 -14.20 -11.12 1.60
CA ASP A 233 -15.59 -10.82 1.95
C ASP A 233 -15.84 -10.85 3.47
N GLU A 234 -14.88 -11.34 4.28
CA GLU A 234 -14.93 -11.29 5.75
C GLU A 234 -14.98 -9.86 6.28
N SER A 235 -14.48 -8.88 5.49
CA SER A 235 -14.52 -7.44 5.82
C SER A 235 -15.67 -6.69 5.13
N ALA A 236 -16.76 -7.36 4.76
CA ALA A 236 -17.86 -6.79 4.00
C ALA A 236 -18.51 -5.54 4.67
N PHE A 237 -18.42 -5.40 5.98
CA PHE A 237 -18.95 -4.25 6.72
C PHE A 237 -17.89 -3.22 7.12
N ALA A 238 -16.64 -3.39 6.66
CA ALA A 238 -15.53 -2.47 6.94
C ALA A 238 -15.28 -1.53 5.75
N THR A 239 -15.56 -0.24 5.91
CA THR A 239 -15.18 0.81 4.96
C THR A 239 -14.88 2.11 5.70
N GLY A 240 -13.97 2.94 5.18
CA GLY A 240 -13.54 4.20 5.76
C GLY A 240 -12.65 4.09 7.01
N SER A 241 -12.27 2.88 7.39
CA SER A 241 -11.52 2.61 8.61
C SER A 241 -10.01 2.57 8.37
N HIS A 242 -9.25 2.92 9.40
CA HIS A 242 -7.80 2.80 9.44
C HIS A 242 -7.41 1.71 10.45
N PHE A 243 -6.86 0.62 9.95
CA PHE A 243 -6.48 -0.55 10.74
C PHE A 243 -5.01 -0.43 11.16
N HIS A 244 -4.78 -0.15 12.42
CA HIS A 244 -3.43 -0.07 12.99
C HIS A 244 -2.87 -1.48 13.21
N VAL A 245 -1.73 -1.75 12.57
CA VAL A 245 -0.93 -2.96 12.73
C VAL A 245 0.50 -2.50 13.02
N ASP A 246 0.69 -1.91 14.18
CA ASP A 246 1.79 -1.02 14.49
C ASP A 246 2.51 -1.37 15.81
N GLY A 247 2.24 -2.55 16.37
CA GLY A 247 2.86 -2.99 17.63
C GLY A 247 2.55 -2.08 18.83
N GLY A 248 1.49 -1.26 18.72
CA GLY A 248 1.03 -0.34 19.77
C GLY A 248 1.71 1.03 19.76
N ILE A 249 2.49 1.38 18.75
CA ILE A 249 3.18 2.69 18.69
C ILE A 249 2.21 3.88 18.72
N SER A 250 1.01 3.73 18.14
CA SER A 250 -0.02 4.79 18.08
C SER A 250 -0.78 5.04 19.38
N VAL A 251 -0.67 4.17 20.39
CA VAL A 251 -1.37 4.30 21.67
C VAL A 251 -0.46 4.67 22.84
N ARG A 252 0.75 5.15 22.52
CA ARG A 252 1.78 5.50 23.49
C ARG A 252 1.89 7.01 23.70
#